data_bf325531fd8898089952463f00f430d1
#
_entry.id   bf325531fd8898089952463f00f430d1
#
_cell.length_a   1.000
_cell.length_b   1.000
_cell.length_c   1.000
_cell.angle_alpha   90.00
_cell.angle_beta   90.00
_cell.angle_gamma   90.00
#
_symmetry.space_group_name_H-M   'P 1'
#
loop_
_entity.id
_entity.type
_entity.pdbx_description
1 polymer ?
#
loop_
_entity_poly.entity_id
_entity_poly.type
_entity_poly.pdbx_seq_one_letter_code
_entity_poly.pdbx_strand_id
1 'polypeptide(L)'
;MTKSRPPAVNPKNFTSMKTKYFFALIIAAPLAFTACNSEVPKEKAAAVASAAQQVYVPPGKLDDYYAFLSGGQSGGVFVYGIPSCRYIREIPIFEPRAGLGYANNLGTESYKRLRDSGPIWGDTHHPVLSQTDGKYDGKNLWINDKANGRVARVDLHTFDVAEIKRVPNIQGAHGLAAYLPSCKYVFVNGELEHDFEKNTTDPANYRSVIAFLDGQTLETKFEVSFVGNADIASSGKDGKYVFVTMYNTENGQSSEGMIERDRDAVGAIDVPLAEKLVAEGKATVINGVPVIDETKIPGVLTRIPVPKNPHGCNVTPDGKYVLASGKLSPTVTIIDAHTLKVVAEPEVGLGPLHSTFDNRGNVYTSLFVDSQIVKWNLEKAIKGDPSYLVDRVDVHYNVGHTKAAGADTSYPSGDWLISLNKLSKGMFLPVGPAMPESQELIDISGDKMKVVAAFPSPPEPHDAVMVSRQVLADKVAQTYQLPAKATKLGEEKVVRNGKKLEVFMTCIRSKFIPESFEVHQGDEVTIHLTNVETVRDMTHGLAIANHGINLACDPGQSQDATFTAGKPGTYWYYCTWFCSALHLEMRGRMLVKNDGEPVSDSLNPGAVPANVEPKASYE
;
A
#
# COMPACT_ATOMS: atom_id res chain seq x y z
N MET A 1 10.78 -25.19 45.63
CA MET A 1 11.89 -26.11 45.99
C MET A 1 12.92 -26.02 44.89
N THR A 2 14.16 -25.72 45.28
CA THR A 2 15.46 -25.81 44.60
C THR A 2 15.62 -25.19 43.19
N LYS A 3 16.17 -23.97 43.23
CA LYS A 3 16.84 -23.31 42.12
C LYS A 3 18.22 -23.92 41.90
N SER A 4 18.57 -24.40 40.73
CA SER A 4 19.93 -24.74 40.32
C SER A 4 20.54 -23.58 39.51
N ARG A 5 21.65 -23.02 39.97
CA ARG A 5 22.48 -22.04 39.28
C ARG A 5 23.40 -22.76 38.27
N PRO A 6 23.73 -22.15 37.11
CA PRO A 6 24.76 -22.67 36.24
C PRO A 6 26.17 -22.33 36.77
N PRO A 7 27.20 -23.12 36.42
CA PRO A 7 28.55 -22.99 36.97
C PRO A 7 29.33 -21.81 36.39
N ALA A 8 30.18 -21.22 37.23
CA ALA A 8 31.06 -20.12 36.91
C ALA A 8 32.25 -20.56 36.03
N VAL A 9 32.54 -19.80 34.99
CA VAL A 9 33.74 -19.96 34.14
C VAL A 9 34.91 -19.25 34.76
N ASN A 10 36.02 -19.98 34.95
CA ASN A 10 37.24 -19.53 35.55
C ASN A 10 38.18 -18.87 34.51
N PRO A 11 38.68 -17.62 34.72
CA PRO A 11 39.57 -16.98 33.78
C PRO A 11 41.03 -17.18 34.16
N LYS A 12 41.70 -18.19 33.64
CA LYS A 12 43.16 -18.27 33.63
C LYS A 12 43.60 -19.06 32.40
N ASN A 13 44.22 -18.32 31.45
CA ASN A 13 45.39 -18.69 30.67
C ASN A 13 45.49 -17.83 29.40
N PHE A 14 46.04 -16.63 29.54
CA PHE A 14 46.64 -15.93 28.41
C PHE A 14 48.16 -16.05 28.54
N THR A 15 48.76 -16.93 27.79
CA THR A 15 50.20 -16.99 27.59
C THR A 15 50.60 -15.99 26.50
N SER A 16 51.48 -15.08 26.88
CA SER A 16 52.13 -14.08 26.05
C SER A 16 52.97 -14.73 24.95
N MET A 17 52.66 -14.46 23.69
CA MET A 17 53.56 -14.72 22.58
C MET A 17 54.32 -13.44 22.22
N LYS A 18 55.64 -13.48 22.44
CA LYS A 18 56.60 -12.43 22.07
C LYS A 18 56.78 -12.41 20.54
N THR A 19 56.44 -11.29 19.93
CA THR A 19 56.68 -11.02 18.50
C THR A 19 58.16 -10.71 18.27
N LYS A 20 58.87 -11.57 17.53
CA LYS A 20 60.20 -11.28 16.99
C LYS A 20 60.06 -10.58 15.66
N TYR A 21 60.62 -9.38 15.57
CA TYR A 21 60.73 -8.64 14.31
C TYR A 21 61.81 -9.29 13.43
N PHE A 22 61.46 -9.76 12.23
CA PHE A 22 62.36 -10.06 11.13
C PHE A 22 62.30 -8.95 10.12
N PHE A 23 63.39 -8.20 9.97
CA PHE A 23 63.57 -7.30 8.84
C PHE A 23 63.89 -8.13 7.59
N ALA A 24 62.98 -8.19 6.63
CA ALA A 24 63.25 -8.71 5.31
C ALA A 24 63.32 -7.54 4.32
N LEU A 25 64.46 -7.45 3.65
CA LEU A 25 64.76 -6.49 2.61
C LEU A 25 63.80 -6.73 1.43
N ILE A 26 62.95 -5.77 1.11
CA ILE A 26 62.05 -5.85 -0.03
C ILE A 26 62.78 -5.26 -1.24
N ILE A 27 63.18 -6.12 -2.17
CA ILE A 27 63.60 -5.75 -3.55
C ILE A 27 62.34 -5.34 -4.30
N ALA A 28 62.28 -4.09 -4.73
CA ALA A 28 61.18 -3.57 -5.53
C ALA A 28 61.21 -4.19 -6.93
N ALA A 29 60.33 -5.13 -7.19
CA ALA A 29 59.95 -5.51 -8.55
C ALA A 29 58.67 -4.74 -8.95
N PRO A 30 58.61 -4.17 -10.14
CA PRO A 30 57.37 -3.50 -10.59
C PRO A 30 56.29 -4.56 -10.79
N LEU A 31 55.35 -4.63 -9.86
CA LEU A 31 54.08 -5.33 -10.05
C LEU A 31 53.29 -4.56 -11.13
N ALA A 32 53.30 -5.08 -12.32
CA ALA A 32 52.33 -4.70 -13.35
C ALA A 32 50.93 -5.08 -12.82
N PHE A 33 50.17 -4.09 -12.42
CA PHE A 33 48.73 -4.26 -12.24
C PHE A 33 48.11 -4.58 -13.58
N THR A 34 48.00 -5.85 -13.92
CA THR A 34 47.01 -6.29 -14.89
C THR A 34 45.64 -6.04 -14.25
N ALA A 35 45.05 -4.92 -14.60
CA ALA A 35 43.62 -4.73 -14.38
C ALA A 35 42.93 -5.92 -15.06
N CYS A 36 42.31 -6.78 -14.27
CA CYS A 36 41.34 -7.72 -14.79
C CYS A 36 40.18 -6.88 -15.37
N ASN A 37 40.31 -6.49 -16.63
CA ASN A 37 39.16 -6.16 -17.43
C ASN A 37 38.39 -7.46 -17.66
N SER A 38 37.59 -7.85 -16.69
CA SER A 38 36.48 -8.74 -16.98
C SER A 38 35.51 -7.92 -17.81
N GLU A 39 35.66 -7.98 -19.13
CA GLU A 39 34.60 -7.51 -20.03
C GLU A 39 33.34 -8.29 -19.65
N VAL A 40 32.40 -7.60 -19.00
CA VAL A 40 31.03 -8.11 -18.88
C VAL A 40 30.57 -8.39 -20.30
N PRO A 41 30.14 -9.61 -20.62
CA PRO A 41 29.70 -9.94 -21.96
C PRO A 41 28.75 -8.85 -22.47
N LYS A 42 29.00 -8.33 -23.68
CA LYS A 42 28.20 -7.24 -24.27
C LYS A 42 26.69 -7.51 -24.23
N GLU A 43 26.27 -8.76 -24.34
CA GLU A 43 24.88 -9.17 -24.19
C GLU A 43 24.30 -8.90 -22.79
N LYS A 44 25.05 -9.17 -21.71
CA LYS A 44 24.60 -8.86 -20.33
C LYS A 44 24.53 -7.35 -20.09
N ALA A 45 25.49 -6.59 -20.61
CA ALA A 45 25.47 -5.14 -20.49
C ALA A 45 24.31 -4.51 -21.26
N ALA A 46 24.02 -5.01 -22.46
CA ALA A 46 22.87 -4.56 -23.26
C ALA A 46 21.51 -4.93 -22.60
N ALA A 47 21.40 -6.11 -22.01
CA ALA A 47 20.18 -6.53 -21.29
C ALA A 47 19.95 -5.70 -20.02
N VAL A 48 20.99 -5.38 -19.28
CA VAL A 48 20.91 -4.51 -18.08
C VAL A 48 20.54 -3.08 -18.48
N ALA A 49 21.17 -2.53 -19.52
CA ALA A 49 20.82 -1.20 -20.05
C ALA A 49 19.35 -1.16 -20.52
N SER A 50 18.87 -2.22 -21.17
CA SER A 50 17.47 -2.32 -21.60
C SER A 50 16.49 -2.33 -20.42
N ALA A 51 16.77 -3.04 -19.32
CA ALA A 51 15.92 -3.03 -18.13
C ALA A 51 15.88 -1.65 -17.48
N ALA A 52 17.03 -1.02 -17.29
CA ALA A 52 17.11 0.34 -16.74
C ALA A 52 16.39 1.37 -17.62
N GLN A 53 16.43 1.21 -18.94
CA GLN A 53 15.70 2.11 -19.85
C GLN A 53 14.18 1.93 -19.74
N GLN A 54 13.68 0.73 -19.53
CA GLN A 54 12.25 0.45 -19.40
C GLN A 54 11.62 1.12 -18.17
N VAL A 55 12.37 1.24 -17.09
CA VAL A 55 11.90 1.88 -15.85
C VAL A 55 12.29 3.36 -15.73
N TYR A 56 13.04 3.88 -16.71
CA TYR A 56 13.48 5.27 -16.67
C TYR A 56 12.36 6.23 -17.06
N VAL A 57 11.94 7.05 -16.12
CA VAL A 57 11.05 8.20 -16.37
C VAL A 57 11.87 9.48 -16.32
N PRO A 58 12.02 10.21 -17.44
CA PRO A 58 12.86 11.41 -17.50
C PRO A 58 12.39 12.51 -16.54
N PRO A 59 13.30 13.38 -16.06
CA PRO A 59 12.92 14.53 -15.27
C PRO A 59 11.81 15.37 -15.93
N GLY A 60 10.80 15.74 -15.13
CA GLY A 60 9.63 16.50 -15.60
C GLY A 60 8.57 15.64 -16.32
N LYS A 61 8.77 14.33 -16.42
CA LYS A 61 7.75 13.39 -16.86
C LYS A 61 7.16 12.66 -15.67
N LEU A 62 5.91 12.22 -15.81
CA LEU A 62 5.18 11.45 -14.84
C LEU A 62 5.16 9.98 -15.26
N ASP A 63 5.03 9.10 -14.29
CA ASP A 63 4.79 7.69 -14.52
C ASP A 63 3.47 7.44 -15.25
N ASP A 64 3.35 6.29 -15.92
CA ASP A 64 2.16 5.94 -16.69
C ASP A 64 1.04 5.40 -15.80
N TYR A 65 1.41 4.78 -14.67
CA TYR A 65 0.48 4.19 -13.71
C TYR A 65 0.82 4.61 -12.28
N TYR A 66 -0.19 4.56 -11.42
CA TYR A 66 -0.04 4.55 -9.97
C TYR A 66 -0.43 3.18 -9.42
N ALA A 67 0.44 2.63 -8.58
CA ALA A 67 0.17 1.41 -7.83
C ALA A 67 -0.10 1.77 -6.37
N PHE A 68 -1.25 1.35 -5.85
CA PHE A 68 -1.63 1.48 -4.45
C PHE A 68 -1.39 0.13 -3.77
N LEU A 69 -0.41 0.07 -2.90
CA LEU A 69 -0.01 -1.13 -2.18
C LEU A 69 -0.49 -1.04 -0.74
N SER A 70 -1.16 -2.08 -0.25
CA SER A 70 -1.43 -2.17 1.18
C SER A 70 -0.13 -2.46 1.94
N GLY A 71 -0.01 -1.88 3.11
CA GLY A 71 1.18 -2.00 3.95
C GLY A 71 0.99 -2.93 5.15
N GLY A 72 0.00 -3.85 5.10
CA GLY A 72 -0.25 -4.81 6.16
C GLY A 72 -0.32 -4.12 7.53
N GLN A 73 0.45 -4.63 8.45
CA GLN A 73 0.53 -4.13 9.84
C GLN A 73 1.06 -2.70 9.98
N SER A 74 1.53 -2.05 8.92
CA SER A 74 1.87 -0.62 8.96
C SER A 74 0.64 0.28 8.99
N GLY A 75 -0.54 -0.23 8.60
CA GLY A 75 -1.82 0.47 8.68
C GLY A 75 -2.06 1.50 7.58
N GLY A 76 -1.16 1.65 6.63
CA GLY A 76 -1.22 2.60 5.52
C GLY A 76 -1.43 1.97 4.15
N VAL A 77 -1.62 2.82 3.15
CA VAL A 77 -1.56 2.47 1.72
C VAL A 77 -0.45 3.28 1.08
N PHE A 78 0.43 2.63 0.33
CA PHE A 78 1.61 3.23 -0.26
C PHE A 78 1.43 3.40 -1.77
N VAL A 79 1.71 4.59 -2.27
CA VAL A 79 1.53 4.93 -3.68
C VAL A 79 2.89 4.97 -4.37
N TYR A 80 3.02 4.16 -5.41
CA TYR A 80 4.22 4.10 -6.26
C TYR A 80 3.91 4.48 -7.69
N GLY A 81 4.85 5.19 -8.33
CA GLY A 81 4.80 5.44 -9.76
C GLY A 81 5.36 4.25 -10.54
N ILE A 82 4.67 3.82 -11.58
CA ILE A 82 5.09 2.74 -12.47
C ILE A 82 5.23 3.30 -13.90
N PRO A 83 6.35 3.10 -14.60
CA PRO A 83 7.35 2.05 -14.35
C PRO A 83 8.55 2.46 -13.47
N SER A 84 8.67 3.70 -13.00
CA SER A 84 9.87 4.13 -12.27
C SER A 84 10.09 3.44 -10.91
N CYS A 85 9.07 2.78 -10.36
CA CYS A 85 9.04 2.20 -9.03
C CYS A 85 9.32 3.22 -7.91
N ARG A 86 9.16 4.53 -8.19
CA ARG A 86 9.40 5.56 -7.19
C ARG A 86 8.27 5.62 -6.18
N TYR A 87 8.62 5.75 -4.94
CA TYR A 87 7.68 6.05 -3.88
C TYR A 87 7.17 7.48 -4.04
N ILE A 88 5.85 7.65 -4.10
CA ILE A 88 5.21 8.96 -4.27
C ILE A 88 4.72 9.49 -2.93
N ARG A 89 3.88 8.69 -2.25
CA ARG A 89 3.36 9.06 -0.93
C ARG A 89 2.77 7.86 -0.21
N GLU A 90 2.52 8.07 1.07
CA GLU A 90 1.71 7.20 1.90
C GLU A 90 0.36 7.86 2.18
N ILE A 91 -0.69 7.04 2.22
CA ILE A 91 -2.01 7.41 2.72
C ILE A 91 -2.15 6.73 4.08
N PRO A 92 -1.94 7.45 5.19
CA PRO A 92 -2.09 6.89 6.52
C PRO A 92 -3.57 6.69 6.84
N ILE A 93 -3.98 5.47 7.17
CA ILE A 93 -5.40 5.12 7.35
C ILE A 93 -5.66 4.61 8.75
N PHE A 94 -5.12 3.44 9.11
CA PHE A 94 -5.29 2.80 10.41
C PHE A 94 -4.00 2.88 11.22
N GLU A 95 -3.49 4.10 11.40
CA GLU A 95 -2.25 4.35 12.10
C GLU A 95 -2.20 5.77 12.71
N PRO A 96 -1.38 6.00 13.75
CA PRO A 96 -1.32 7.30 14.43
C PRO A 96 -0.90 8.46 13.54
N ARG A 97 -0.12 8.22 12.50
CA ARG A 97 0.35 9.25 11.56
C ARG A 97 -0.77 9.89 10.75
N ALA A 98 -1.95 9.27 10.69
CA ALA A 98 -3.15 9.88 10.12
C ALA A 98 -3.46 11.27 10.73
N GLY A 99 -2.94 11.57 11.92
CA GLY A 99 -3.09 12.86 12.58
C GLY A 99 -1.84 13.76 12.55
N LEU A 100 -0.71 13.29 12.01
CA LEU A 100 0.56 13.97 12.19
C LEU A 100 1.16 14.58 10.92
N GLY A 101 0.84 14.12 9.77
CA GLY A 101 1.65 14.50 8.62
C GLY A 101 0.91 15.21 7.52
N TYR A 102 -0.09 14.57 7.04
CA TYR A 102 -0.73 15.02 5.81
C TYR A 102 -1.89 15.98 6.06
N ALA A 103 -2.24 16.14 7.30
CA ALA A 103 -3.37 16.95 7.70
C ALA A 103 -3.05 17.76 8.95
N ASN A 104 -1.95 18.36 9.01
CA ASN A 104 -1.54 19.50 9.82
C ASN A 104 -1.67 19.50 11.32
N ASN A 105 -2.50 18.72 11.92
CA ASN A 105 -2.63 18.72 13.36
C ASN A 105 -3.39 17.49 13.87
N LEU A 106 -3.27 17.26 15.15
CA LEU A 106 -3.92 16.18 15.90
C LEU A 106 -5.47 16.27 15.94
N GLY A 107 -6.07 17.13 15.16
CA GLY A 107 -7.50 17.36 15.14
C GLY A 107 -8.16 17.17 13.79
N THR A 108 -7.47 16.56 12.83
CA THR A 108 -8.03 16.38 11.49
C THR A 108 -9.21 15.44 11.47
N GLU A 109 -10.07 15.61 10.50
CA GLU A 109 -11.23 14.75 10.33
C GLU A 109 -10.82 13.28 10.06
N SER A 110 -9.74 13.03 9.33
CA SER A 110 -9.21 11.68 9.10
C SER A 110 -8.79 11.01 10.41
N TYR A 111 -8.03 11.70 11.26
CA TYR A 111 -7.63 11.18 12.57
C TYR A 111 -8.82 10.99 13.51
N LYS A 112 -9.77 11.91 13.48
CA LYS A 112 -11.00 11.81 14.27
C LYS A 112 -11.79 10.56 13.86
N ARG A 113 -11.98 10.31 12.57
CA ARG A 113 -12.64 9.10 12.07
C ARG A 113 -11.91 7.84 12.52
N LEU A 114 -10.57 7.83 12.44
CA LEU A 114 -9.77 6.71 12.92
C LEU A 114 -10.02 6.45 14.41
N ARG A 115 -9.86 7.46 15.26
CA ARG A 115 -10.04 7.36 16.70
C ARG A 115 -11.46 6.92 17.07
N ASP A 116 -12.47 7.49 16.42
CA ASP A 116 -13.88 7.22 16.70
C ASP A 116 -14.30 5.82 16.20
N SER A 117 -13.52 5.20 15.30
CA SER A 117 -13.75 3.83 14.79
C SER A 117 -13.16 2.72 15.68
N GLY A 118 -12.35 3.04 16.70
CA GLY A 118 -11.76 2.07 17.62
C GLY A 118 -10.24 2.17 17.74
N PRO A 119 -9.51 1.04 17.79
CA PRO A 119 -8.05 1.05 17.93
C PRO A 119 -7.35 1.87 16.85
N ILE A 120 -6.30 2.61 17.23
CA ILE A 120 -5.61 3.52 16.31
C ILE A 120 -4.74 2.75 15.29
N TRP A 121 -4.26 1.58 15.66
CA TRP A 121 -3.52 0.70 14.76
C TRP A 121 -4.44 -0.32 14.08
N GLY A 122 -4.17 -0.60 12.82
CA GLY A 122 -4.82 -1.64 12.06
C GLY A 122 -3.88 -2.32 11.08
N ASP A 123 -4.46 -3.28 10.36
CA ASP A 123 -3.77 -4.16 9.42
C ASP A 123 -4.46 -4.04 8.05
N THR A 124 -3.85 -3.28 7.14
CA THR A 124 -4.39 -3.03 5.79
C THR A 124 -4.12 -4.21 4.86
N HIS A 125 -5.16 -4.71 4.17
CA HIS A 125 -5.02 -5.88 3.31
C HIS A 125 -5.32 -5.62 1.84
N HIS A 126 -6.58 -5.46 1.45
CA HIS A 126 -7.00 -5.45 0.05
C HIS A 126 -7.44 -4.07 -0.42
N PRO A 127 -6.59 -3.30 -1.14
CA PRO A 127 -7.01 -2.06 -1.76
C PRO A 127 -7.90 -2.34 -2.97
N VAL A 128 -9.04 -1.66 -3.06
CA VAL A 128 -10.02 -1.80 -4.15
C VAL A 128 -10.40 -0.43 -4.68
N LEU A 129 -10.41 -0.26 -6.00
CA LEU A 129 -10.82 0.98 -6.65
C LEU A 129 -12.25 0.90 -7.16
N SER A 130 -12.96 2.03 -7.08
CA SER A 130 -14.28 2.18 -7.67
C SER A 130 -14.24 2.12 -9.20
N GLN A 131 -15.33 1.59 -9.77
CA GLN A 131 -15.48 1.40 -11.21
C GLN A 131 -16.81 1.99 -11.70
N THR A 132 -16.77 2.50 -12.92
CA THR A 132 -17.94 2.87 -13.72
C THR A 132 -17.78 2.24 -15.11
N ASP A 133 -18.82 1.59 -15.61
CA ASP A 133 -18.81 0.90 -16.92
C ASP A 133 -17.62 -0.09 -17.10
N GLY A 134 -17.30 -0.81 -16.04
CA GLY A 134 -16.22 -1.80 -16.03
C GLY A 134 -14.80 -1.22 -16.09
N LYS A 135 -14.61 0.08 -15.82
CA LYS A 135 -13.32 0.78 -15.78
C LYS A 135 -13.13 1.48 -14.45
N TYR A 136 -11.91 1.59 -13.98
CA TYR A 136 -11.61 2.46 -12.84
C TYR A 136 -12.06 3.90 -13.13
N ASP A 137 -12.74 4.50 -12.16
CA ASP A 137 -13.32 5.84 -12.32
C ASP A 137 -12.59 6.93 -11.54
N GLY A 138 -11.57 6.54 -10.75
CA GLY A 138 -10.73 7.43 -9.98
C GLY A 138 -11.44 8.20 -8.87
N LYS A 139 -12.56 7.69 -8.34
CA LYS A 139 -13.31 8.38 -7.28
C LYS A 139 -12.92 7.91 -5.89
N ASN A 140 -12.96 6.59 -5.64
CA ASN A 140 -12.76 6.01 -4.33
C ASN A 140 -11.74 4.87 -4.36
N LEU A 141 -10.97 4.79 -3.29
CA LEU A 141 -10.24 3.60 -2.90
C LEU A 141 -10.84 3.11 -1.58
N TRP A 142 -11.19 1.83 -1.52
CA TRP A 142 -11.56 1.16 -0.28
C TRP A 142 -10.44 0.26 0.19
N ILE A 143 -10.30 0.12 1.50
CA ILE A 143 -9.30 -0.73 2.14
C ILE A 143 -9.85 -1.28 3.45
N ASN A 144 -9.61 -2.55 3.72
CA ASN A 144 -9.99 -3.20 4.96
C ASN A 144 -8.87 -3.19 5.99
N ASP A 145 -9.29 -3.27 7.25
CA ASP A 145 -8.45 -3.53 8.41
C ASP A 145 -8.80 -4.92 8.95
N LYS A 146 -7.92 -5.87 8.70
CA LYS A 146 -8.13 -7.27 9.11
C LYS A 146 -8.17 -7.41 10.62
N ALA A 147 -7.26 -6.72 11.32
CA ALA A 147 -7.11 -6.85 12.77
C ALA A 147 -8.34 -6.42 13.57
N ASN A 148 -9.07 -5.38 13.13
CA ASN A 148 -10.14 -4.78 13.92
C ASN A 148 -11.51 -4.78 13.21
N GLY A 149 -11.66 -5.49 12.10
CA GLY A 149 -12.92 -5.62 11.39
C GLY A 149 -13.50 -4.30 10.88
N ARG A 150 -12.68 -3.48 10.19
CA ARG A 150 -13.07 -2.17 9.68
C ARG A 150 -12.87 -2.08 8.17
N VAL A 151 -13.59 -1.14 7.56
CA VAL A 151 -13.36 -0.72 6.17
C VAL A 151 -13.21 0.80 6.16
N ALA A 152 -12.25 1.29 5.39
CA ALA A 152 -12.06 2.71 5.11
C ALA A 152 -12.31 3.02 3.64
N ARG A 153 -12.79 4.23 3.38
CA ARG A 153 -12.91 4.83 2.05
C ARG A 153 -12.01 6.06 1.96
N VAL A 154 -11.15 6.06 0.98
CA VAL A 154 -10.28 7.19 0.62
C VAL A 154 -10.87 7.88 -0.59
N ASP A 155 -10.97 9.20 -0.53
CA ASP A 155 -11.32 10.03 -1.68
C ASP A 155 -10.08 10.24 -2.55
N LEU A 156 -10.11 9.77 -3.80
CA LEU A 156 -8.99 9.88 -4.73
C LEU A 156 -8.79 11.28 -5.33
N HIS A 157 -9.65 12.25 -5.02
CA HIS A 157 -9.40 13.65 -5.31
C HIS A 157 -8.37 14.26 -4.36
N THR A 158 -8.47 13.88 -3.08
CA THR A 158 -7.65 14.47 -2.02
C THR A 158 -6.62 13.50 -1.44
N PHE A 159 -6.80 12.21 -1.68
CA PHE A 159 -6.11 11.12 -0.99
C PHE A 159 -6.34 11.12 0.53
N ASP A 160 -7.43 11.76 0.99
CA ASP A 160 -7.82 11.76 2.38
C ASP A 160 -8.81 10.65 2.70
N VAL A 161 -8.75 10.16 3.94
CA VAL A 161 -9.73 9.19 4.44
C VAL A 161 -11.07 9.89 4.65
N ALA A 162 -12.04 9.55 3.82
CA ALA A 162 -13.38 10.14 3.86
C ALA A 162 -14.32 9.43 4.86
N GLU A 163 -14.18 8.10 5.02
CA GLU A 163 -14.97 7.31 5.95
C GLU A 163 -14.15 6.17 6.54
N ILE A 164 -14.44 5.82 7.81
CA ILE A 164 -14.03 4.56 8.45
C ILE A 164 -15.24 4.02 9.20
N LYS A 165 -15.58 2.76 8.94
CA LYS A 165 -16.66 2.06 9.67
C LYS A 165 -16.20 0.71 10.17
N ARG A 166 -16.63 0.38 11.38
CA ARG A 166 -16.53 -0.98 11.89
C ARG A 166 -17.65 -1.81 11.26
N VAL A 167 -17.31 -3.01 10.83
CA VAL A 167 -18.27 -3.97 10.27
C VAL A 167 -18.79 -4.83 11.41
N PRO A 168 -20.10 -4.91 11.63
CA PRO A 168 -20.68 -5.81 12.62
C PRO A 168 -20.41 -7.28 12.29
N ASN A 169 -20.52 -8.14 13.27
CA ASN A 169 -20.51 -9.61 13.12
C ASN A 169 -19.30 -10.20 12.40
N ILE A 170 -18.20 -9.45 12.25
CA ILE A 170 -17.01 -9.87 11.50
C ILE A 170 -15.80 -10.05 12.42
N GLN A 171 -15.02 -11.09 12.17
CA GLN A 171 -13.66 -11.23 12.70
C GLN A 171 -12.70 -11.54 11.57
N GLY A 172 -11.51 -10.88 11.58
CA GLY A 172 -10.54 -11.00 10.51
C GLY A 172 -11.14 -10.52 9.17
N ALA A 173 -11.50 -9.24 9.06
CA ALA A 173 -11.98 -8.66 7.81
C ALA A 173 -10.92 -8.85 6.71
N HIS A 174 -11.12 -9.76 5.77
CA HIS A 174 -10.08 -10.17 4.83
C HIS A 174 -10.39 -9.81 3.38
N GLY A 175 -11.05 -10.65 2.61
CA GLY A 175 -11.33 -10.36 1.21
C GLY A 175 -12.28 -9.17 1.04
N LEU A 176 -11.79 -8.10 0.42
CA LEU A 176 -12.57 -6.90 0.10
C LEU A 176 -12.73 -6.77 -1.41
N ALA A 177 -13.93 -6.47 -1.89
CA ALA A 177 -14.19 -6.18 -3.30
C ALA A 177 -15.36 -5.22 -3.51
N ALA A 178 -15.38 -4.55 -4.66
CA ALA A 178 -16.50 -3.73 -5.09
C ALA A 178 -17.57 -4.60 -5.77
N TYR A 179 -18.82 -4.38 -5.45
CA TYR A 179 -19.94 -5.05 -6.12
C TYR A 179 -20.18 -4.45 -7.51
N LEU A 180 -19.90 -5.23 -8.52
CA LEU A 180 -19.96 -4.78 -9.92
C LEU A 180 -21.29 -5.15 -10.59
N PRO A 181 -21.72 -4.38 -11.61
CA PRO A 181 -21.01 -3.23 -12.18
C PRO A 181 -21.26 -1.89 -11.46
N SER A 182 -22.17 -1.85 -10.47
CA SER A 182 -22.71 -0.59 -9.94
C SER A 182 -21.84 0.10 -8.88
N CYS A 183 -20.97 -0.66 -8.20
CA CYS A 183 -20.27 -0.20 -6.97
C CYS A 183 -21.19 0.38 -5.89
N LYS A 184 -22.51 0.02 -5.93
CA LYS A 184 -23.46 0.45 -4.87
C LYS A 184 -23.07 -0.10 -3.50
N TYR A 185 -22.40 -1.25 -3.50
CA TYR A 185 -21.78 -1.85 -2.34
C TYR A 185 -20.28 -2.00 -2.52
N VAL A 186 -19.57 -1.95 -1.43
CA VAL A 186 -18.33 -2.65 -1.20
C VAL A 186 -18.64 -3.79 -0.23
N PHE A 187 -18.05 -4.95 -0.40
CA PHE A 187 -18.30 -6.08 0.49
C PHE A 187 -16.99 -6.68 0.99
N VAL A 188 -17.06 -7.21 2.20
CA VAL A 188 -15.91 -7.78 2.91
C VAL A 188 -16.34 -9.05 3.63
N ASN A 189 -15.50 -10.08 3.60
CA ASN A 189 -15.74 -11.30 4.37
C ASN A 189 -14.93 -11.33 5.66
N GLY A 190 -15.50 -11.99 6.67
CA GLY A 190 -14.77 -12.44 7.84
C GLY A 190 -14.00 -13.72 7.52
N GLU A 191 -12.70 -13.74 7.82
CA GLU A 191 -11.88 -14.93 7.65
C GLU A 191 -12.16 -15.96 8.75
N LEU A 192 -12.50 -15.51 9.95
CA LEU A 192 -12.58 -16.35 11.13
C LEU A 192 -14.03 -16.50 11.61
N GLU A 193 -14.48 -17.75 11.71
CA GLU A 193 -15.78 -18.07 12.27
C GLU A 193 -15.85 -17.77 13.77
N HIS A 194 -16.98 -17.26 14.24
CA HIS A 194 -17.27 -17.08 15.67
C HIS A 194 -18.78 -17.03 15.93
N ASP A 195 -19.20 -17.16 17.18
CA ASP A 195 -20.59 -16.98 17.58
C ASP A 195 -20.89 -15.51 17.85
N PHE A 196 -21.45 -14.80 16.88
CA PHE A 196 -21.87 -13.41 17.02
C PHE A 196 -23.38 -13.26 17.34
N GLU A 197 -24.15 -14.35 17.29
CA GLU A 197 -25.58 -14.34 17.61
C GLU A 197 -25.80 -14.46 19.13
N LYS A 198 -25.17 -15.46 19.75
CA LYS A 198 -25.34 -15.76 21.16
C LYS A 198 -24.15 -15.37 22.04
N ASN A 199 -23.02 -15.05 21.40
CA ASN A 199 -21.74 -14.74 22.07
C ASN A 199 -21.27 -15.87 23.01
N THR A 200 -21.39 -17.11 22.56
CA THR A 200 -20.93 -18.30 23.27
C THR A 200 -19.58 -18.78 22.71
N THR A 201 -19.00 -19.75 23.39
CA THR A 201 -17.77 -20.44 22.94
C THR A 201 -18.06 -21.82 22.32
N ASP A 202 -19.33 -22.11 22.03
CA ASP A 202 -19.74 -23.37 21.42
C ASP A 202 -19.50 -23.32 19.88
N PRO A 203 -18.57 -24.11 19.35
CA PRO A 203 -18.23 -24.10 17.92
C PRO A 203 -19.42 -24.46 17.01
N ALA A 204 -20.44 -25.14 17.51
CA ALA A 204 -21.64 -25.45 16.74
C ALA A 204 -22.39 -24.17 16.27
N ASN A 205 -22.21 -23.07 17.00
CA ASN A 205 -22.79 -21.77 16.67
C ASN A 205 -21.89 -20.89 15.82
N TYR A 206 -20.65 -21.30 15.53
CA TYR A 206 -19.71 -20.47 14.78
C TYR A 206 -20.18 -20.26 13.34
N ARG A 207 -20.09 -19.04 12.90
CA ARG A 207 -20.40 -18.58 11.55
C ARG A 207 -19.38 -17.53 11.10
N SER A 208 -19.08 -17.53 9.85
CA SER A 208 -18.48 -16.40 9.17
C SER A 208 -19.54 -15.58 8.45
N VAL A 209 -19.21 -14.37 8.07
CA VAL A 209 -20.12 -13.49 7.33
C VAL A 209 -19.43 -12.89 6.11
N ILE A 210 -20.22 -12.58 5.09
CA ILE A 210 -19.88 -11.60 4.10
C ILE A 210 -20.83 -10.41 4.29
N ALA A 211 -20.24 -9.23 4.51
CA ALA A 211 -20.97 -8.00 4.79
C ALA A 211 -21.01 -7.09 3.56
N PHE A 212 -22.17 -6.57 3.24
CA PHE A 212 -22.40 -5.64 2.13
C PHE A 212 -22.60 -4.23 2.69
N LEU A 213 -21.63 -3.36 2.44
CA LEU A 213 -21.61 -1.99 2.91
C LEU A 213 -21.96 -1.04 1.76
N ASP A 214 -22.67 0.02 2.06
CA ASP A 214 -22.89 1.10 1.10
C ASP A 214 -21.55 1.68 0.60
N GLY A 215 -21.37 1.75 -0.70
CA GLY A 215 -20.08 2.15 -1.30
C GLY A 215 -19.63 3.57 -0.97
N GLN A 216 -20.53 4.44 -0.47
CA GLN A 216 -20.19 5.82 -0.11
C GLN A 216 -20.11 6.03 1.41
N THR A 217 -21.11 5.55 2.15
CA THR A 217 -21.22 5.79 3.60
C THR A 217 -20.57 4.69 4.44
N LEU A 218 -20.24 3.55 3.82
CA LEU A 218 -19.78 2.32 4.46
C LEU A 218 -20.72 1.77 5.55
N GLU A 219 -21.98 2.19 5.56
CA GLU A 219 -22.98 1.58 6.42
C GLU A 219 -23.28 0.16 5.95
N THR A 220 -23.23 -0.81 6.85
CA THR A 220 -23.57 -2.20 6.56
C THR A 220 -25.07 -2.31 6.28
N LYS A 221 -25.41 -2.74 5.07
CA LYS A 221 -26.81 -2.86 4.62
C LYS A 221 -27.41 -4.22 4.96
N PHE A 222 -26.65 -5.27 4.80
CA PHE A 222 -27.00 -6.63 5.19
C PHE A 222 -25.77 -7.53 5.21
N GLU A 223 -25.93 -8.69 5.78
CA GLU A 223 -24.91 -9.74 5.83
C GLU A 223 -25.48 -11.08 5.42
N VAL A 224 -24.64 -11.94 4.83
CA VAL A 224 -24.94 -13.37 4.63
C VAL A 224 -24.01 -14.17 5.50
N SER A 225 -24.54 -14.93 6.44
CA SER A 225 -23.76 -15.79 7.33
C SER A 225 -23.74 -17.23 6.85
N PHE A 226 -22.61 -17.88 7.08
CA PHE A 226 -22.36 -19.25 6.62
C PHE A 226 -21.38 -19.99 7.55
N VAL A 227 -21.35 -21.30 7.44
CA VAL A 227 -20.39 -22.17 8.13
C VAL A 227 -19.14 -22.34 7.29
N GLY A 228 -17.98 -22.18 7.90
CA GLY A 228 -16.66 -22.26 7.27
C GLY A 228 -15.95 -20.92 7.25
N ASN A 229 -14.62 -20.96 7.25
CA ASN A 229 -13.78 -19.78 7.06
C ASN A 229 -13.87 -19.31 5.61
N ALA A 230 -13.80 -18.01 5.39
CA ALA A 230 -13.73 -17.40 4.08
C ALA A 230 -12.41 -16.66 3.91
N ASP A 231 -11.83 -16.68 2.71
CA ASP A 231 -10.53 -16.04 2.46
C ASP A 231 -10.66 -14.84 1.51
N ILE A 232 -10.64 -15.05 0.22
CA ILE A 232 -10.68 -13.97 -0.78
C ILE A 232 -12.06 -13.91 -1.43
N ALA A 233 -12.56 -12.68 -1.58
CA ALA A 233 -13.83 -12.42 -2.24
C ALA A 233 -13.65 -11.64 -3.55
N SER A 234 -14.51 -11.91 -4.54
CA SER A 234 -14.57 -11.15 -5.77
C SER A 234 -16.00 -11.03 -6.32
N SER A 235 -16.24 -10.04 -7.16
CA SER A 235 -17.55 -9.78 -7.76
C SER A 235 -17.66 -10.36 -9.15
N GLY A 236 -18.76 -11.03 -9.43
CA GLY A 236 -19.23 -11.19 -10.81
C GLY A 236 -19.40 -9.82 -11.48
N LYS A 237 -19.35 -9.79 -12.80
CA LYS A 237 -19.43 -8.53 -13.57
C LYS A 237 -20.86 -8.12 -13.94
N ASP A 238 -21.83 -8.98 -13.72
CA ASP A 238 -23.24 -8.81 -14.12
C ASP A 238 -24.18 -8.42 -12.95
N GLY A 239 -23.65 -8.31 -11.74
CA GLY A 239 -24.43 -7.97 -10.56
C GLY A 239 -25.26 -9.12 -10.00
N LYS A 240 -24.98 -10.37 -10.38
CA LYS A 240 -25.73 -11.52 -9.87
C LYS A 240 -25.02 -12.19 -8.70
N TYR A 241 -23.79 -12.61 -8.88
CA TYR A 241 -23.06 -13.33 -7.86
C TYR A 241 -21.86 -12.54 -7.33
N VAL A 242 -21.59 -12.70 -6.05
CA VAL A 242 -20.25 -12.51 -5.48
C VAL A 242 -19.70 -13.87 -5.08
N PHE A 243 -18.40 -14.04 -5.23
CA PHE A 243 -17.71 -15.30 -5.01
C PHE A 243 -16.74 -15.15 -3.83
N VAL A 244 -16.60 -16.22 -3.05
CA VAL A 244 -15.66 -16.25 -1.93
C VAL A 244 -15.04 -17.64 -1.84
N THR A 245 -13.73 -17.71 -1.67
CA THR A 245 -13.05 -18.97 -1.37
C THR A 245 -13.28 -19.35 0.09
N MET A 246 -13.53 -20.62 0.32
CA MET A 246 -13.86 -21.19 1.63
C MET A 246 -12.92 -22.35 1.91
N TYR A 247 -12.27 -22.32 3.06
CA TYR A 247 -11.34 -23.34 3.50
C TYR A 247 -11.55 -23.57 5.00
N ASN A 248 -10.96 -24.55 5.59
CA ASN A 248 -10.99 -24.93 7.00
C ASN A 248 -12.26 -24.53 7.79
N THR A 249 -12.44 -25.04 8.95
CA THR A 249 -13.51 -24.63 9.86
C THR A 249 -13.01 -24.64 11.29
N GLU A 250 -13.29 -23.58 12.03
CA GLU A 250 -12.95 -23.44 13.46
C GLU A 250 -13.69 -24.44 14.35
N ASN A 251 -14.72 -25.12 13.83
CA ASN A 251 -15.36 -26.24 14.50
C ASN A 251 -14.42 -27.43 14.81
N GLY A 252 -13.25 -27.48 14.16
CA GLY A 252 -12.23 -28.47 14.43
C GLY A 252 -11.52 -28.32 15.77
N GLN A 253 -11.29 -27.11 16.23
CA GLN A 253 -10.59 -26.75 17.48
C GLN A 253 -9.15 -27.24 17.62
N SER A 254 -8.62 -27.95 16.65
CA SER A 254 -7.21 -28.35 16.53
C SER A 254 -6.79 -28.31 15.08
N SER A 255 -5.48 -28.27 14.83
CA SER A 255 -4.96 -28.27 13.46
C SER A 255 -5.44 -29.48 12.66
N GLU A 256 -5.41 -30.65 13.28
CA GLU A 256 -5.89 -31.90 12.67
C GLU A 256 -7.40 -31.83 12.42
N GLY A 257 -8.18 -31.40 13.43
CA GLY A 257 -9.63 -31.29 13.30
C GLY A 257 -10.07 -30.23 12.29
N MET A 258 -9.33 -29.13 12.16
CA MET A 258 -9.56 -28.15 11.09
C MET A 258 -9.32 -28.77 9.71
N ILE A 259 -8.24 -29.51 9.52
CA ILE A 259 -7.93 -30.19 8.25
C ILE A 259 -8.96 -31.28 7.93
N GLU A 260 -9.38 -32.07 8.91
CA GLU A 260 -10.41 -33.11 8.73
C GLU A 260 -11.79 -32.54 8.35
N ARG A 261 -12.08 -31.32 8.75
CA ARG A 261 -13.37 -30.65 8.55
C ARG A 261 -13.32 -29.55 7.49
N ASP A 262 -12.28 -29.55 6.65
CA ASP A 262 -12.14 -28.62 5.53
C ASP A 262 -13.42 -28.60 4.69
N ARG A 263 -13.80 -27.40 4.28
CA ARG A 263 -14.91 -27.13 3.38
C ARG A 263 -14.42 -26.45 2.12
N ASP A 264 -13.42 -27.05 1.50
CA ASP A 264 -12.76 -26.53 0.31
C ASP A 264 -13.77 -26.30 -0.82
N ALA A 265 -14.15 -25.06 -1.00
CA ALA A 265 -15.16 -24.65 -1.97
C ALA A 265 -14.97 -23.20 -2.43
N VAL A 266 -15.60 -22.86 -3.54
CA VAL A 266 -15.99 -21.50 -3.85
C VAL A 266 -17.47 -21.32 -3.51
N GLY A 267 -17.78 -20.39 -2.63
CA GLY A 267 -19.14 -19.96 -2.35
C GLY A 267 -19.59 -18.91 -3.35
N ALA A 268 -20.74 -19.13 -4.00
CA ALA A 268 -21.40 -18.14 -4.84
C ALA A 268 -22.65 -17.62 -4.13
N ILE A 269 -22.68 -16.33 -3.81
CA ILE A 269 -23.78 -15.66 -3.13
C ILE A 269 -24.63 -14.93 -4.15
N ASP A 270 -25.92 -15.27 -4.25
CA ASP A 270 -26.89 -14.59 -5.12
C ASP A 270 -27.33 -13.27 -4.44
N VAL A 271 -26.75 -12.16 -4.88
CA VAL A 271 -26.98 -10.84 -4.27
C VAL A 271 -28.39 -10.33 -4.49
N PRO A 272 -28.99 -10.39 -5.69
CA PRO A 272 -30.40 -10.05 -5.88
C PRO A 272 -31.37 -10.84 -5.01
N LEU A 273 -31.10 -12.14 -4.78
CA LEU A 273 -31.89 -12.95 -3.87
C LEU A 273 -31.71 -12.47 -2.42
N ALA A 274 -30.49 -12.18 -2.00
CA ALA A 274 -30.21 -11.66 -0.65
C ALA A 274 -30.94 -10.32 -0.43
N GLU A 275 -30.86 -9.38 -1.36
CA GLU A 275 -31.59 -8.11 -1.29
C GLU A 275 -33.11 -8.30 -1.17
N LYS A 276 -33.67 -9.22 -1.96
CA LYS A 276 -35.09 -9.57 -1.92
C LYS A 276 -35.48 -10.12 -0.54
N LEU A 277 -34.68 -11.02 0.01
CA LEU A 277 -34.94 -11.62 1.33
C LEU A 277 -34.93 -10.57 2.45
N VAL A 278 -34.00 -9.63 2.38
CA VAL A 278 -33.97 -8.48 3.31
C VAL A 278 -35.20 -7.61 3.18
N ALA A 279 -35.59 -7.26 1.95
CA ALA A 279 -36.77 -6.44 1.67
C ALA A 279 -38.09 -7.11 2.11
N GLU A 280 -38.16 -8.43 2.05
CA GLU A 280 -39.29 -9.23 2.51
C GLU A 280 -39.30 -9.46 4.03
N GLY A 281 -38.32 -8.93 4.78
CA GLY A 281 -38.21 -9.09 6.24
C GLY A 281 -37.86 -10.52 6.68
N LYS A 282 -37.22 -11.31 5.82
CA LYS A 282 -36.79 -12.70 6.09
C LYS A 282 -35.42 -12.80 6.76
N ALA A 283 -34.68 -11.72 6.79
CA ALA A 283 -33.41 -11.63 7.50
C ALA A 283 -33.64 -11.46 9.03
N THR A 284 -32.79 -12.05 9.84
CA THR A 284 -32.77 -11.82 11.28
C THR A 284 -31.89 -10.60 11.59
N VAL A 285 -32.38 -9.67 12.41
CA VAL A 285 -31.55 -8.53 12.81
C VAL A 285 -30.62 -8.96 13.97
N ILE A 286 -29.31 -8.95 13.73
CA ILE A 286 -28.27 -9.28 14.70
C ILE A 286 -27.30 -8.11 14.77
N ASN A 287 -27.04 -7.61 15.99
CA ASN A 287 -26.20 -6.44 16.23
C ASN A 287 -26.55 -5.22 15.34
N GLY A 288 -27.85 -5.03 15.08
CA GLY A 288 -28.37 -3.91 14.32
C GLY A 288 -28.35 -4.07 12.79
N VAL A 289 -27.94 -5.22 12.27
CA VAL A 289 -27.83 -5.49 10.82
C VAL A 289 -28.71 -6.67 10.43
N PRO A 290 -29.41 -6.61 9.27
CA PRO A 290 -30.12 -7.77 8.71
C PRO A 290 -29.12 -8.87 8.31
N VAL A 291 -29.22 -10.05 8.88
CA VAL A 291 -28.37 -11.21 8.60
C VAL A 291 -29.22 -12.33 7.99
N ILE A 292 -28.78 -12.85 6.85
CA ILE A 292 -29.35 -14.00 6.16
C ILE A 292 -28.49 -15.22 6.48
N ASP A 293 -29.00 -16.15 7.27
CA ASP A 293 -28.31 -17.38 7.63
C ASP A 293 -28.56 -18.45 6.55
N GLU A 294 -27.54 -18.89 5.84
CA GLU A 294 -27.65 -19.90 4.79
C GLU A 294 -28.23 -21.22 5.27
N THR A 295 -28.02 -21.56 6.56
CA THR A 295 -28.53 -22.80 7.13
C THR A 295 -30.04 -22.77 7.35
N LYS A 296 -30.59 -21.57 7.52
CA LYS A 296 -32.04 -21.33 7.68
C LYS A 296 -32.73 -20.99 6.36
N ILE A 297 -32.00 -20.38 5.45
CA ILE A 297 -32.53 -19.92 4.15
C ILE A 297 -31.68 -20.50 3.00
N PRO A 298 -31.95 -21.74 2.57
CA PRO A 298 -31.17 -22.38 1.52
C PRO A 298 -31.32 -21.65 0.16
N GLY A 299 -30.25 -21.68 -0.63
CA GLY A 299 -30.19 -21.13 -1.98
C GLY A 299 -29.59 -19.74 -2.10
N VAL A 300 -29.38 -19.01 -0.99
CA VAL A 300 -28.66 -17.73 -1.03
C VAL A 300 -27.16 -17.91 -1.28
N LEU A 301 -26.60 -19.02 -0.86
CA LEU A 301 -25.23 -19.42 -1.08
C LEU A 301 -25.20 -20.82 -1.74
N THR A 302 -24.44 -20.92 -2.84
CA THR A 302 -24.14 -22.20 -3.53
C THR A 302 -22.66 -22.49 -3.36
N ARG A 303 -22.31 -23.69 -2.85
CA ARG A 303 -20.92 -24.15 -2.74
C ARG A 303 -20.52 -24.98 -3.96
N ILE A 304 -19.37 -24.62 -4.51
CA ILE A 304 -18.74 -25.32 -5.64
C ILE A 304 -17.46 -25.94 -5.10
N PRO A 305 -17.38 -27.28 -4.95
CA PRO A 305 -16.19 -27.93 -4.44
C PRO A 305 -14.97 -27.66 -5.33
N VAL A 306 -13.84 -27.36 -4.72
CA VAL A 306 -12.55 -27.12 -5.39
C VAL A 306 -11.41 -27.80 -4.62
N PRO A 307 -10.30 -28.19 -5.25
CA PRO A 307 -9.11 -28.64 -4.52
C PRO A 307 -8.43 -27.44 -3.88
N LYS A 308 -7.55 -27.74 -3.13
CA LYS A 308 -7.23 -28.08 -1.76
C LYS A 308 -6.73 -26.81 -1.14
N ASN A 309 -7.39 -26.37 -0.06
CA ASN A 309 -7.14 -25.11 0.65
C ASN A 309 -7.18 -23.89 -0.30
N PRO A 310 -8.34 -23.58 -0.92
CA PRO A 310 -8.45 -22.52 -1.91
C PRO A 310 -8.17 -21.15 -1.28
N HIS A 311 -7.43 -20.29 -2.01
CA HIS A 311 -7.05 -18.97 -1.56
C HIS A 311 -7.53 -17.90 -2.54
N GLY A 312 -6.85 -17.69 -3.66
CA GLY A 312 -7.27 -16.69 -4.64
C GLY A 312 -8.65 -16.98 -5.23
N CYS A 313 -9.44 -15.92 -5.38
CA CYS A 313 -10.75 -15.92 -6.02
C CYS A 313 -10.79 -14.76 -7.01
N ASN A 314 -10.57 -15.03 -8.30
CA ASN A 314 -10.39 -13.99 -9.31
C ASN A 314 -11.37 -14.17 -10.47
N VAL A 315 -12.25 -13.20 -10.69
CA VAL A 315 -13.19 -13.19 -11.81
C VAL A 315 -12.48 -12.65 -13.06
N THR A 316 -12.63 -13.35 -14.19
CA THR A 316 -12.06 -12.91 -15.47
C THR A 316 -12.59 -11.54 -15.92
N PRO A 317 -11.82 -10.77 -16.71
CA PRO A 317 -12.23 -9.44 -17.16
C PRO A 317 -13.57 -9.41 -17.90
N ASP A 318 -13.89 -10.47 -18.64
CA ASP A 318 -15.16 -10.62 -19.36
C ASP A 318 -16.32 -11.17 -18.48
N GLY A 319 -16.03 -11.51 -17.22
CA GLY A 319 -17.01 -12.00 -16.26
C GLY A 319 -17.46 -13.44 -16.46
N LYS A 320 -16.87 -14.19 -17.41
CA LYS A 320 -17.33 -15.56 -17.73
C LYS A 320 -16.86 -16.60 -16.73
N TYR A 321 -15.70 -16.43 -16.16
CA TYR A 321 -15.10 -17.44 -15.30
C TYR A 321 -14.62 -16.89 -13.97
N VAL A 322 -14.63 -17.75 -12.97
CA VAL A 322 -13.99 -17.53 -11.67
C VAL A 322 -12.82 -18.51 -11.55
N LEU A 323 -11.65 -17.99 -11.20
CA LEU A 323 -10.46 -18.77 -10.98
C LEU A 323 -10.23 -18.91 -9.48
N ALA A 324 -10.22 -20.15 -8.98
CA ALA A 324 -9.90 -20.46 -7.60
C ALA A 324 -8.55 -21.14 -7.53
N SER A 325 -7.62 -20.56 -6.80
CA SER A 325 -6.25 -21.07 -6.64
C SER A 325 -6.16 -21.97 -5.42
N GLY A 326 -5.80 -23.24 -5.62
CA GLY A 326 -5.67 -24.23 -4.56
C GLY A 326 -4.28 -24.20 -3.93
N LYS A 327 -4.08 -23.42 -2.88
CA LYS A 327 -2.76 -23.22 -2.23
C LYS A 327 -1.98 -24.51 -1.93
N LEU A 328 -2.67 -25.60 -1.60
CA LEU A 328 -2.09 -26.93 -1.36
C LEU A 328 -2.35 -27.93 -2.52
N SER A 329 -2.74 -27.41 -3.70
CA SER A 329 -2.89 -28.16 -4.95
C SER A 329 -2.06 -27.46 -6.04
N PRO A 330 -1.48 -28.18 -7.02
CA PRO A 330 -0.77 -27.52 -8.12
C PRO A 330 -1.70 -26.88 -9.15
N THR A 331 -3.01 -26.90 -8.93
CA THR A 331 -4.02 -26.51 -9.91
C THR A 331 -4.70 -25.17 -9.60
N VAL A 332 -5.20 -24.52 -10.67
CA VAL A 332 -6.19 -23.46 -10.59
C VAL A 332 -7.52 -24.00 -11.12
N THR A 333 -8.56 -23.98 -10.30
CA THR A 333 -9.90 -24.41 -10.73
C THR A 333 -10.58 -23.29 -11.48
N ILE A 334 -11.06 -23.56 -12.69
CA ILE A 334 -11.80 -22.64 -13.52
C ILE A 334 -13.29 -22.98 -13.44
N ILE A 335 -14.10 -22.04 -12.96
CA ILE A 335 -15.53 -22.19 -12.76
C ILE A 335 -16.27 -21.27 -13.73
N ASP A 336 -17.26 -21.77 -14.44
CA ASP A 336 -18.18 -20.93 -15.21
C ASP A 336 -19.04 -20.11 -14.23
N ALA A 337 -18.95 -18.78 -14.31
CA ALA A 337 -19.53 -17.85 -13.35
C ALA A 337 -21.09 -17.81 -13.39
N HIS A 338 -21.70 -18.27 -14.48
CA HIS A 338 -23.14 -18.25 -14.64
C HIS A 338 -23.79 -19.60 -14.30
N THR A 339 -23.15 -20.70 -14.73
CA THR A 339 -23.65 -22.07 -14.48
C THR A 339 -23.16 -22.65 -13.17
N LEU A 340 -22.17 -22.04 -12.55
CA LEU A 340 -21.53 -22.45 -11.31
C LEU A 340 -20.91 -23.87 -11.39
N LYS A 341 -20.40 -24.24 -12.57
CA LYS A 341 -19.77 -25.53 -12.82
C LYS A 341 -18.27 -25.39 -13.07
N VAL A 342 -17.49 -26.31 -12.53
CA VAL A 342 -16.08 -26.45 -12.87
C VAL A 342 -15.97 -26.86 -14.34
N VAL A 343 -15.16 -26.13 -15.12
CA VAL A 343 -14.93 -26.37 -16.55
C VAL A 343 -13.53 -26.90 -16.86
N ALA A 344 -12.53 -26.57 -16.02
CA ALA A 344 -11.17 -27.08 -16.15
C ALA A 344 -10.38 -26.88 -14.83
N GLU A 345 -9.29 -27.66 -14.68
CA GLU A 345 -8.37 -27.58 -13.54
C GLU A 345 -6.91 -27.74 -14.03
N PRO A 346 -6.36 -26.73 -14.75
CA PRO A 346 -4.99 -26.81 -15.25
C PRO A 346 -3.96 -26.81 -14.11
N GLU A 347 -2.91 -27.61 -14.26
CA GLU A 347 -1.74 -27.58 -13.37
C GLU A 347 -0.84 -26.38 -13.74
N VAL A 348 -0.59 -25.51 -12.80
CA VAL A 348 0.22 -24.29 -13.04
C VAL A 348 1.54 -24.29 -12.27
N GLY A 349 1.69 -25.10 -11.23
CA GLY A 349 2.87 -25.18 -10.35
C GLY A 349 2.49 -25.21 -8.88
N LEU A 350 3.46 -25.26 -7.98
CA LEU A 350 3.21 -25.46 -6.55
C LEU A 350 2.85 -24.18 -5.82
N GLY A 351 1.75 -24.24 -5.07
CA GLY A 351 1.26 -23.15 -4.23
C GLY A 351 0.65 -21.99 -5.01
N PRO A 352 -0.26 -22.21 -5.99
CA PRO A 352 -0.94 -21.11 -6.64
C PRO A 352 -1.76 -20.32 -5.62
N LEU A 353 -1.55 -18.99 -5.58
CA LEU A 353 -2.25 -18.10 -4.65
C LEU A 353 -3.23 -17.17 -5.36
N HIS A 354 -2.76 -16.28 -6.20
CA HIS A 354 -3.57 -15.27 -6.86
C HIS A 354 -3.35 -15.25 -8.35
N SER A 355 -4.43 -14.96 -9.09
CA SER A 355 -4.40 -14.83 -10.55
C SER A 355 -4.77 -13.41 -10.96
N THR A 356 -4.08 -12.87 -11.96
CA THR A 356 -4.35 -11.57 -12.57
C THR A 356 -4.31 -11.70 -14.09
N PHE A 357 -4.81 -10.71 -14.83
CA PHE A 357 -5.13 -10.86 -16.24
C PHE A 357 -4.52 -9.74 -17.08
N ASP A 358 -4.19 -10.06 -18.34
CA ASP A 358 -3.95 -9.07 -19.38
C ASP A 358 -5.13 -9.01 -20.38
N ASN A 359 -5.01 -8.15 -21.38
CA ASN A 359 -5.99 -8.02 -22.46
C ASN A 359 -5.74 -8.95 -23.66
N ARG A 360 -4.79 -9.90 -23.53
CA ARG A 360 -4.38 -10.84 -24.59
C ARG A 360 -4.85 -12.28 -24.30
N GLY A 361 -5.65 -12.45 -23.26
CA GLY A 361 -6.18 -13.76 -22.84
C GLY A 361 -5.20 -14.58 -21.98
N ASN A 362 -4.14 -13.96 -21.46
CA ASN A 362 -3.24 -14.61 -20.54
C ASN A 362 -3.65 -14.36 -19.09
N VAL A 363 -3.37 -15.34 -18.28
CA VAL A 363 -3.46 -15.33 -16.83
C VAL A 363 -2.05 -15.40 -16.25
N TYR A 364 -1.83 -14.64 -15.20
CA TYR A 364 -0.59 -14.64 -14.43
C TYR A 364 -0.92 -15.08 -13.02
N THR A 365 -0.36 -16.23 -12.60
CA THR A 365 -0.63 -16.77 -11.27
C THR A 365 0.64 -16.79 -10.44
N SER A 366 0.57 -16.27 -9.22
CA SER A 366 1.66 -16.36 -8.25
C SER A 366 1.73 -17.77 -7.65
N LEU A 367 2.94 -18.32 -7.59
CA LEU A 367 3.24 -19.64 -7.03
C LEU A 367 4.03 -19.46 -5.73
N PHE A 368 3.34 -19.51 -4.61
CA PHE A 368 3.93 -19.23 -3.30
C PHE A 368 5.06 -20.19 -2.92
N VAL A 369 4.91 -21.49 -3.23
CA VAL A 369 5.91 -22.51 -2.90
C VAL A 369 7.07 -22.44 -3.88
N ASP A 370 6.80 -22.31 -5.18
CA ASP A 370 7.83 -22.25 -6.22
C ASP A 370 8.56 -20.89 -6.25
N SER A 371 8.00 -19.85 -5.62
CA SER A 371 8.50 -18.45 -5.70
C SER A 371 8.61 -17.96 -7.14
N GLN A 372 7.56 -18.17 -7.92
CA GLN A 372 7.48 -17.82 -9.34
C GLN A 372 6.17 -17.12 -9.68
N ILE A 373 6.16 -16.39 -10.79
CA ILE A 373 4.96 -16.05 -11.52
C ILE A 373 4.89 -16.92 -12.77
N VAL A 374 3.77 -17.59 -12.97
CA VAL A 374 3.51 -18.39 -14.18
C VAL A 374 2.52 -17.66 -15.08
N LYS A 375 2.85 -17.57 -16.37
CA LYS A 375 1.99 -17.06 -17.44
C LYS A 375 1.37 -18.22 -18.20
N TRP A 376 0.06 -18.23 -18.34
CA TRP A 376 -0.66 -19.26 -19.06
C TRP A 376 -1.89 -18.70 -19.78
N ASN A 377 -2.34 -19.39 -20.83
CA ASN A 377 -3.45 -18.96 -21.65
C ASN A 377 -4.75 -19.64 -21.21
N LEU A 378 -5.75 -18.85 -20.83
CA LEU A 378 -7.00 -19.31 -20.27
C LEU A 378 -7.80 -20.19 -21.26
N GLU A 379 -7.94 -19.74 -22.49
CA GLU A 379 -8.75 -20.45 -23.50
C GLU A 379 -8.16 -21.81 -23.87
N LYS A 380 -6.83 -21.85 -24.01
CA LYS A 380 -6.10 -23.11 -24.23
C LYS A 380 -6.28 -24.08 -23.06
N ALA A 381 -6.17 -23.60 -21.83
CA ALA A 381 -6.35 -24.42 -20.65
C ALA A 381 -7.77 -25.02 -20.58
N ILE A 382 -8.81 -24.23 -20.85
CA ILE A 382 -10.19 -24.70 -20.90
C ILE A 382 -10.40 -25.76 -21.99
N LYS A 383 -9.71 -25.63 -23.14
CA LYS A 383 -9.76 -26.62 -24.24
C LYS A 383 -8.90 -27.86 -24.01
N GLY A 384 -8.13 -27.92 -22.93
CA GLY A 384 -7.19 -29.01 -22.66
C GLY A 384 -5.99 -29.02 -23.62
N ASP A 385 -5.66 -27.89 -24.25
CA ASP A 385 -4.49 -27.76 -25.11
C ASP A 385 -3.21 -27.78 -24.24
N PRO A 386 -2.30 -28.74 -24.41
CA PRO A 386 -1.11 -28.87 -23.59
C PRO A 386 -0.14 -27.65 -23.69
N SER A 387 -0.32 -26.78 -24.69
CA SER A 387 0.46 -25.55 -24.85
C SER A 387 -0.11 -24.35 -24.08
N TYR A 388 -0.98 -24.56 -23.08
CA TYR A 388 -1.54 -23.48 -22.29
C TYR A 388 -0.50 -22.76 -21.42
N LEU A 389 0.52 -23.44 -20.93
CA LEU A 389 1.64 -22.83 -20.22
C LEU A 389 2.51 -22.05 -21.21
N VAL A 390 2.70 -20.75 -20.97
CA VAL A 390 3.41 -19.85 -21.88
C VAL A 390 4.81 -19.54 -21.36
N ASP A 391 4.94 -19.15 -20.08
CA ASP A 391 6.22 -18.75 -19.50
C ASP A 391 6.22 -18.84 -17.97
N ARG A 392 7.41 -18.78 -17.38
CA ARG A 392 7.63 -18.66 -15.93
C ARG A 392 8.77 -17.69 -15.67
N VAL A 393 8.68 -16.95 -14.57
CA VAL A 393 9.76 -16.09 -14.09
C VAL A 393 9.93 -16.26 -12.59
N ASP A 394 11.18 -16.41 -12.16
CA ASP A 394 11.52 -16.45 -10.74
C ASP A 394 11.34 -15.06 -10.12
N VAL A 395 10.77 -15.00 -8.94
CA VAL A 395 10.61 -13.80 -8.11
C VAL A 395 11.17 -14.07 -6.72
N HIS A 396 11.19 -13.03 -5.88
CA HIS A 396 11.68 -13.19 -4.52
C HIS A 396 10.81 -14.15 -3.70
N TYR A 397 11.42 -14.67 -2.64
CA TYR A 397 10.87 -15.76 -1.84
C TYR A 397 9.46 -15.49 -1.32
N ASN A 398 8.61 -16.49 -1.42
CA ASN A 398 7.22 -16.51 -0.99
C ASN A 398 6.38 -15.34 -1.54
N VAL A 399 6.26 -15.28 -2.84
CA VAL A 399 5.35 -14.34 -3.50
C VAL A 399 3.90 -14.59 -3.06
N GLY A 400 3.25 -13.52 -2.59
CA GLY A 400 1.83 -13.54 -2.24
C GLY A 400 0.95 -13.12 -3.42
N HIS A 401 0.36 -11.94 -3.32
CA HIS A 401 -0.42 -11.39 -4.42
C HIS A 401 0.44 -10.99 -5.61
N THR A 402 -0.19 -10.94 -6.78
CA THR A 402 0.35 -10.38 -8.00
C THR A 402 -0.74 -9.59 -8.70
N LYS A 403 -0.39 -8.44 -9.28
CA LYS A 403 -1.37 -7.55 -9.90
C LYS A 403 -0.86 -6.96 -11.20
N ALA A 404 -1.58 -7.20 -12.28
CA ALA A 404 -1.37 -6.52 -13.56
C ALA A 404 -2.16 -5.21 -13.62
N ALA A 405 -1.72 -4.28 -14.49
CA ALA A 405 -2.36 -2.99 -14.62
C ALA A 405 -3.81 -3.12 -15.11
N GLY A 406 -4.75 -2.56 -14.33
CA GLY A 406 -6.17 -2.56 -14.65
C GLY A 406 -6.87 -3.92 -14.59
N ALA A 407 -6.25 -4.95 -14.04
CA ALA A 407 -6.69 -6.34 -14.13
C ALA A 407 -8.06 -6.63 -13.49
N ASP A 408 -8.46 -5.85 -12.48
CA ASP A 408 -9.77 -6.03 -11.81
C ASP A 408 -10.92 -5.43 -12.61
N THR A 409 -10.62 -4.71 -13.69
CA THR A 409 -11.62 -4.11 -14.61
C THR A 409 -12.03 -5.07 -15.71
N SER A 410 -13.02 -4.67 -16.52
CA SER A 410 -13.34 -5.39 -17.76
C SER A 410 -12.36 -5.10 -18.89
N TYR A 411 -11.42 -4.18 -18.68
CA TYR A 411 -10.45 -3.72 -19.67
C TYR A 411 -9.04 -3.64 -19.07
N PRO A 412 -8.41 -4.79 -18.80
CA PRO A 412 -7.02 -4.80 -18.37
C PRO A 412 -6.15 -3.97 -19.29
N SER A 413 -5.20 -3.25 -18.76
CA SER A 413 -4.40 -2.31 -19.52
C SER A 413 -2.93 -2.40 -19.16
N GLY A 414 -2.09 -2.20 -20.16
CA GLY A 414 -0.66 -2.10 -19.95
C GLY A 414 0.08 -3.43 -19.90
N ASP A 415 1.38 -3.28 -19.80
CA ASP A 415 2.36 -4.35 -19.94
C ASP A 415 3.15 -4.57 -18.64
N TRP A 416 2.59 -4.11 -17.52
CA TRP A 416 3.24 -4.18 -16.22
C TRP A 416 2.48 -5.07 -15.24
N LEU A 417 3.25 -5.84 -14.49
CA LEU A 417 2.78 -6.67 -13.40
C LEU A 417 3.68 -6.44 -12.19
N ILE A 418 3.10 -6.38 -11.00
CA ILE A 418 3.82 -6.32 -9.73
C ILE A 418 3.67 -7.65 -9.01
N SER A 419 4.78 -8.21 -8.52
CA SER A 419 4.79 -9.30 -7.55
C SER A 419 4.98 -8.74 -6.14
N LEU A 420 4.22 -9.25 -5.17
CA LEU A 420 4.26 -8.83 -3.78
C LEU A 420 4.85 -9.98 -2.95
N ASN A 421 6.09 -9.80 -2.47
CA ASN A 421 6.86 -10.88 -1.86
C ASN A 421 6.80 -10.78 -0.34
N LYS A 422 5.97 -11.60 0.28
CA LYS A 422 5.60 -11.50 1.71
C LYS A 422 6.72 -11.85 2.69
N LEU A 423 7.68 -12.66 2.28
CA LEU A 423 8.72 -13.18 3.17
C LEU A 423 10.14 -12.92 2.68
N SER A 424 10.34 -12.01 1.76
CA SER A 424 11.66 -11.70 1.21
C SER A 424 12.50 -10.79 2.14
N LYS A 425 12.45 -11.07 3.43
CA LYS A 425 13.22 -10.37 4.45
C LYS A 425 14.72 -10.53 4.22
N GLY A 426 15.47 -9.45 4.44
CA GLY A 426 16.91 -9.43 4.22
C GLY A 426 17.33 -9.10 2.79
N MET A 427 16.40 -8.92 1.85
CA MET A 427 16.70 -8.39 0.52
C MET A 427 17.21 -6.95 0.58
N PHE A 428 16.66 -6.17 1.48
CA PHE A 428 17.11 -4.83 1.82
C PHE A 428 17.57 -4.77 3.28
N LEU A 429 18.56 -3.92 3.56
CA LEU A 429 19.07 -3.77 4.92
C LEU A 429 18.00 -3.15 5.83
N PRO A 430 17.79 -3.71 7.03
CA PRO A 430 16.94 -3.09 8.03
C PRO A 430 17.54 -1.74 8.49
N VAL A 431 16.69 -0.73 8.63
CA VAL A 431 17.10 0.60 9.11
C VAL A 431 16.24 0.96 10.33
N GLY A 432 16.83 0.88 11.51
CA GLY A 432 16.11 1.07 12.77
C GLY A 432 14.95 0.05 12.89
N PRO A 433 13.72 0.49 13.16
CA PRO A 433 12.55 -0.40 13.22
C PRO A 433 12.04 -0.84 11.82
N ALA A 434 12.53 -0.22 10.75
CA ALA A 434 12.11 -0.56 9.40
C ALA A 434 12.69 -1.90 8.96
N MET A 435 11.82 -2.80 8.54
CA MET A 435 12.14 -4.13 8.02
C MET A 435 11.58 -4.23 6.61
N PRO A 436 12.19 -3.55 5.61
CA PRO A 436 11.60 -3.46 4.27
C PRO A 436 11.52 -4.83 3.61
N GLU A 437 10.42 -5.05 2.94
CA GLU A 437 10.17 -6.20 2.08
C GLU A 437 10.26 -5.79 0.62
N SER A 438 10.26 -6.73 -0.31
CA SER A 438 10.51 -6.43 -1.70
C SER A 438 9.28 -6.63 -2.57
N GLN A 439 9.19 -5.75 -3.56
CA GLN A 439 8.29 -5.86 -4.69
C GLN A 439 9.12 -5.97 -5.96
N GLU A 440 8.59 -6.61 -6.97
CA GLU A 440 9.24 -6.64 -8.27
C GLU A 440 8.29 -6.17 -9.35
N LEU A 441 8.81 -5.35 -10.26
CA LEU A 441 8.13 -4.96 -11.47
C LEU A 441 8.52 -5.89 -12.61
N ILE A 442 7.52 -6.45 -13.27
CA ILE A 442 7.67 -7.44 -14.33
C ILE A 442 7.08 -6.88 -15.62
N ASP A 443 7.88 -6.85 -16.66
CA ASP A 443 7.44 -6.59 -18.04
C ASP A 443 6.74 -7.83 -18.58
N ILE A 444 5.46 -7.68 -18.94
CA ILE A 444 4.61 -8.72 -19.49
C ILE A 444 4.18 -8.43 -20.94
N SER A 445 4.81 -7.46 -21.60
CA SER A 445 4.45 -7.03 -22.96
C SER A 445 4.64 -8.11 -24.02
N GLY A 446 5.67 -8.96 -23.83
CA GLY A 446 6.00 -10.05 -24.73
C GLY A 446 5.49 -11.43 -24.28
N ASP A 447 5.86 -12.46 -25.05
CA ASP A 447 5.59 -13.84 -24.64
C ASP A 447 6.40 -14.23 -23.40
N LYS A 448 7.63 -13.75 -23.31
CA LYS A 448 8.50 -13.92 -22.15
C LYS A 448 8.33 -12.78 -21.15
N MET A 449 8.17 -13.15 -19.90
CA MET A 449 8.17 -12.22 -18.78
C MET A 449 9.60 -11.84 -18.40
N LYS A 450 9.77 -10.62 -17.89
CA LYS A 450 11.07 -10.13 -17.47
C LYS A 450 10.95 -9.28 -16.21
N VAL A 451 11.62 -9.68 -15.13
CA VAL A 451 11.80 -8.80 -13.98
C VAL A 451 12.71 -7.64 -14.39
N VAL A 452 12.21 -6.41 -14.29
CA VAL A 452 12.94 -5.19 -14.74
C VAL A 452 13.41 -4.33 -13.58
N ALA A 453 12.76 -4.43 -12.42
CA ALA A 453 13.14 -3.71 -11.21
C ALA A 453 12.69 -4.47 -9.96
N ALA A 454 13.42 -4.29 -8.87
CA ALA A 454 13.01 -4.63 -7.52
C ALA A 454 13.05 -3.37 -6.66
N PHE A 455 12.06 -3.18 -5.81
CA PHE A 455 11.96 -1.99 -4.96
C PHE A 455 11.44 -2.33 -3.56
N PRO A 456 11.87 -1.58 -2.54
CA PRO A 456 11.43 -1.83 -1.17
C PRO A 456 10.01 -1.33 -0.94
N SER A 457 9.31 -1.99 -0.03
CA SER A 457 8.06 -1.54 0.54
C SER A 457 8.08 -1.67 2.06
N PRO A 458 7.17 -0.99 2.78
CA PRO A 458 6.92 -1.33 4.17
C PRO A 458 6.48 -2.80 4.33
N PRO A 459 6.75 -3.41 5.48
CA PRO A 459 6.17 -4.71 5.82
C PRO A 459 4.66 -4.55 6.03
N GLU A 460 3.95 -5.43 5.71
CA GLU A 460 3.81 -6.61 4.93
C GLU A 460 3.04 -6.22 3.66
N PRO A 461 3.64 -6.22 2.50
CA PRO A 461 2.92 -5.86 1.28
C PRO A 461 1.93 -6.98 0.98
N HIS A 462 0.63 -6.73 1.23
CA HIS A 462 -0.36 -7.79 1.11
C HIS A 462 -0.96 -7.87 -0.29
N ASP A 463 -1.57 -6.79 -0.76
CA ASP A 463 -2.16 -6.70 -2.11
C ASP A 463 -1.91 -5.33 -2.71
N ALA A 464 -2.17 -5.20 -4.01
CA ALA A 464 -2.04 -3.95 -4.75
C ALA A 464 -3.17 -3.78 -5.76
N VAL A 465 -3.37 -2.55 -6.18
CA VAL A 465 -4.16 -2.21 -7.36
C VAL A 465 -3.40 -1.20 -8.21
N MET A 466 -3.39 -1.39 -9.53
CA MET A 466 -2.64 -0.54 -10.45
C MET A 466 -3.59 0.12 -11.45
N VAL A 467 -3.56 1.46 -11.48
CA VAL A 467 -4.45 2.28 -12.30
C VAL A 467 -3.67 3.22 -13.20
N SER A 468 -4.12 3.41 -14.44
CA SER A 468 -3.53 4.41 -15.34
C SER A 468 -3.59 5.81 -14.72
N ARG A 469 -2.48 6.53 -14.78
CA ARG A 469 -2.40 7.92 -14.33
C ARG A 469 -3.49 8.80 -14.93
N GLN A 470 -3.88 8.56 -16.18
CA GLN A 470 -4.90 9.34 -16.87
C GLN A 470 -6.27 9.27 -16.18
N VAL A 471 -6.60 8.14 -15.53
CA VAL A 471 -7.84 7.99 -14.76
C VAL A 471 -7.90 8.97 -13.59
N LEU A 472 -6.75 9.29 -13.01
CA LEU A 472 -6.63 10.21 -11.88
C LEU A 472 -6.31 11.66 -12.33
N ALA A 473 -5.81 11.85 -13.55
CA ALA A 473 -5.24 13.12 -14.01
C ALA A 473 -6.18 14.32 -13.84
N ASP A 474 -7.44 14.19 -14.27
CA ASP A 474 -8.40 15.30 -14.18
C ASP A 474 -8.90 15.53 -12.75
N LYS A 475 -8.88 14.51 -11.92
CA LYS A 475 -9.40 14.50 -10.55
C LYS A 475 -8.36 15.02 -9.57
N VAL A 476 -7.16 14.49 -9.64
CA VAL A 476 -6.02 14.98 -8.85
C VAL A 476 -5.61 16.39 -9.30
N ALA A 477 -5.80 16.76 -10.59
CA ALA A 477 -5.54 18.12 -11.06
C ALA A 477 -6.41 19.18 -10.37
N GLN A 478 -7.61 18.82 -9.91
CA GLN A 478 -8.46 19.75 -9.16
C GLN A 478 -7.92 20.05 -7.76
N THR A 479 -7.21 19.10 -7.14
CA THR A 479 -6.53 19.32 -5.86
C THR A 479 -5.28 20.19 -5.99
N TYR A 480 -4.76 20.38 -7.22
CA TYR A 480 -3.62 21.26 -7.51
C TYR A 480 -4.02 22.71 -7.80
N GLN A 481 -5.30 23.05 -7.68
CA GLN A 481 -5.72 24.44 -7.64
C GLN A 481 -5.43 25.01 -6.26
N LEU A 482 -4.71 26.12 -6.23
CA LEU A 482 -4.42 26.80 -4.97
C LEU A 482 -5.73 27.16 -4.25
N PRO A 483 -5.87 26.84 -2.95
CA PRO A 483 -7.00 27.30 -2.16
C PRO A 483 -7.14 28.83 -2.22
N ALA A 484 -8.34 29.34 -2.04
CA ALA A 484 -8.60 30.78 -2.13
C ALA A 484 -7.75 31.64 -1.16
N LYS A 485 -7.29 31.04 -0.06
CA LYS A 485 -6.42 31.69 0.95
C LYS A 485 -4.94 31.32 0.80
N ALA A 486 -4.57 30.57 -0.23
CA ALA A 486 -3.20 30.15 -0.43
C ALA A 486 -2.30 31.33 -0.78
N THR A 487 -1.09 31.33 -0.26
CA THR A 487 -0.05 32.29 -0.64
C THR A 487 0.44 31.97 -2.04
N LYS A 488 0.43 32.94 -2.94
CA LYS A 488 0.98 32.82 -4.29
C LYS A 488 2.42 33.33 -4.32
N LEU A 489 3.15 32.96 -5.36
CA LEU A 489 4.49 33.53 -5.62
C LEU A 489 4.40 35.05 -5.71
N GLY A 490 5.23 35.74 -4.92
CA GLY A 490 5.28 37.19 -4.82
C GLY A 490 4.28 37.81 -3.82
N GLU A 491 3.46 36.96 -3.15
CA GLU A 491 2.55 37.40 -2.08
C GLU A 491 3.05 37.01 -0.68
N GLU A 492 4.24 36.43 -0.61
CA GLU A 492 4.85 36.01 0.65
C GLU A 492 5.06 37.23 1.56
N LYS A 493 4.83 37.03 2.84
CA LYS A 493 4.95 38.10 3.84
C LYS A 493 5.11 37.53 5.24
N VAL A 494 5.61 38.39 6.12
CA VAL A 494 5.62 38.20 7.56
C VAL A 494 4.69 39.24 8.17
N VAL A 495 3.77 38.80 9.01
CA VAL A 495 2.79 39.70 9.67
C VAL A 495 2.90 39.50 11.18
N ARG A 496 3.22 40.56 11.89
CA ARG A 496 3.36 40.56 13.34
C ARG A 496 2.21 41.32 14.01
N ASN A 497 1.66 40.68 15.04
CA ASN A 497 0.68 41.32 15.92
C ASN A 497 1.04 40.99 17.38
N GLY A 498 1.81 41.85 18.00
CA GLY A 498 2.37 41.62 19.34
C GLY A 498 3.30 40.40 19.33
N LYS A 499 2.98 39.40 20.14
CA LYS A 499 3.72 38.11 20.21
C LYS A 499 3.22 37.04 19.23
N LYS A 500 2.30 37.38 18.34
CA LYS A 500 1.82 36.49 17.28
C LYS A 500 2.45 36.86 15.96
N LEU A 501 3.02 35.89 15.28
CA LEU A 501 3.65 36.03 13.98
C LEU A 501 3.02 35.05 12.98
N GLU A 502 2.56 35.58 11.86
CA GLU A 502 2.12 34.77 10.73
C GLU A 502 3.14 34.89 9.60
N VAL A 503 3.63 33.75 9.12
CA VAL A 503 4.61 33.65 8.03
C VAL A 503 3.93 33.00 6.83
N PHE A 504 3.59 33.78 5.83
CA PHE A 504 3.02 33.33 4.58
C PHE A 504 4.16 32.91 3.65
N MET A 505 4.31 31.59 3.48
CA MET A 505 5.47 30.98 2.84
C MET A 505 5.07 30.18 1.61
N THR A 506 5.86 30.26 0.57
CA THR A 506 5.75 29.34 -0.58
C THR A 506 6.94 28.39 -0.66
N CYS A 507 6.72 27.22 -1.21
CA CYS A 507 7.79 26.27 -1.57
C CYS A 507 7.67 25.88 -3.05
N ILE A 508 8.82 25.83 -3.67
CA ILE A 508 9.02 25.40 -5.07
C ILE A 508 10.44 24.83 -5.18
N ARG A 509 10.71 23.97 -6.12
CA ARG A 509 12.07 23.42 -6.31
C ARG A 509 13.10 24.53 -6.59
N SER A 510 14.12 24.69 -5.86
CA SER A 510 14.55 23.98 -4.64
C SER A 510 14.70 25.02 -3.53
N LYS A 511 13.64 25.75 -3.22
CA LYS A 511 13.69 26.81 -2.22
C LYS A 511 12.38 27.03 -1.50
N PHE A 512 12.48 27.62 -0.32
CA PHE A 512 11.39 28.28 0.40
C PHE A 512 11.47 29.80 0.20
N ILE A 513 10.34 30.43 0.19
CA ILE A 513 10.23 31.90 0.21
C ILE A 513 9.32 32.27 1.37
N PRO A 514 9.81 33.01 2.40
CA PRO A 514 11.16 33.55 2.52
C PRO A 514 12.22 32.48 2.83
N GLU A 515 13.49 32.78 2.58
CA GLU A 515 14.66 31.99 2.99
C GLU A 515 15.11 32.29 4.42
N SER A 516 14.64 33.39 5.02
CA SER A 516 14.81 33.69 6.44
C SER A 516 13.71 34.62 6.95
N PHE A 517 13.41 34.52 8.23
CA PHE A 517 12.54 35.42 8.98
C PHE A 517 12.99 35.51 10.43
N GLU A 518 12.59 36.61 11.11
CA GLU A 518 12.98 36.88 12.48
C GLU A 518 11.81 36.82 13.45
N VAL A 519 12.04 36.26 14.63
CA VAL A 519 11.07 36.13 15.72
C VAL A 519 11.73 36.44 17.06
N HIS A 520 10.96 36.80 18.10
CA HIS A 520 11.45 36.80 19.46
C HIS A 520 11.25 35.45 20.15
N GLN A 521 12.06 35.19 21.15
CA GLN A 521 11.81 34.09 22.07
C GLN A 521 10.41 34.20 22.67
N GLY A 522 9.64 33.11 22.60
CA GLY A 522 8.28 33.04 23.13
C GLY A 522 7.20 33.58 22.22
N ASP A 523 7.52 34.01 21.00
CA ASP A 523 6.50 34.36 20.00
C ASP A 523 5.73 33.10 19.59
N GLU A 524 4.41 33.24 19.43
CA GLU A 524 3.55 32.24 18.78
C GLU A 524 3.66 32.44 17.28
N VAL A 525 4.27 31.48 16.60
CA VAL A 525 4.54 31.54 15.15
C VAL A 525 3.61 30.59 14.42
N THR A 526 2.87 31.10 13.46
CA THR A 526 2.07 30.30 12.52
C THR A 526 2.70 30.39 11.13
N ILE A 527 3.08 29.26 10.56
CA ILE A 527 3.52 29.15 9.17
C ILE A 527 2.35 28.71 8.32
N HIS A 528 2.08 29.47 7.25
CA HIS A 528 1.14 29.12 6.17
C HIS A 528 1.96 28.74 4.95
N LEU A 529 2.26 27.43 4.80
CA LEU A 529 3.07 26.92 3.71
C LEU A 529 2.19 26.58 2.51
N THR A 530 2.50 27.13 1.34
CA THR A 530 1.86 26.75 0.08
C THR A 530 2.87 26.16 -0.89
N ASN A 531 2.59 24.98 -1.44
CA ASN A 531 3.36 24.37 -2.52
C ASN A 531 2.84 24.90 -3.87
N VAL A 532 3.65 25.71 -4.54
CA VAL A 532 3.32 26.36 -5.81
C VAL A 532 3.94 25.64 -7.02
N GLU A 533 4.32 24.40 -6.85
CA GLU A 533 4.83 23.58 -7.96
C GLU A 533 3.76 23.36 -9.03
N THR A 534 4.22 23.33 -10.28
CA THR A 534 3.40 22.99 -11.43
C THR A 534 3.51 21.51 -11.83
N VAL A 535 4.49 20.79 -11.27
CA VAL A 535 4.68 19.35 -11.48
C VAL A 535 3.86 18.58 -10.46
N ARG A 536 2.91 17.80 -10.92
CA ARG A 536 1.82 17.23 -10.12
C ARG A 536 2.23 16.35 -8.93
N ASP A 537 3.32 15.67 -8.99
CA ASP A 537 3.78 14.76 -7.93
C ASP A 537 5.07 15.26 -7.24
N MET A 538 5.24 16.58 -7.20
CA MET A 538 6.37 17.23 -6.56
C MET A 538 6.01 17.70 -5.15
N THR A 539 5.91 16.76 -4.22
CA THR A 539 5.72 17.04 -2.80
C THR A 539 6.95 17.70 -2.20
N HIS A 540 6.75 18.71 -1.37
CA HIS A 540 7.77 19.29 -0.50
C HIS A 540 7.41 19.07 0.97
N GLY A 541 8.41 18.85 1.79
CA GLY A 541 8.23 18.84 3.24
C GLY A 541 8.84 20.09 3.86
N LEU A 542 8.44 20.42 5.08
CA LEU A 542 9.07 21.46 5.89
C LEU A 542 9.20 20.96 7.32
N ALA A 543 10.43 20.84 7.78
CA ALA A 543 10.73 20.65 9.20
C ALA A 543 11.47 21.88 9.74
N ILE A 544 11.22 22.23 11.00
CA ILE A 544 11.96 23.28 11.72
C ILE A 544 12.70 22.62 12.88
N ALA A 545 14.03 22.75 12.89
CA ALA A 545 14.86 22.14 13.90
C ALA A 545 14.40 22.52 15.32
N ASN A 546 14.26 21.51 16.19
CA ASN A 546 13.90 21.64 17.61
C ASN A 546 12.53 22.29 17.93
N HIS A 547 11.63 22.44 16.96
CA HIS A 547 10.31 23.05 17.16
C HIS A 547 9.16 22.07 16.92
N GLY A 548 9.44 20.77 16.65
CA GLY A 548 8.42 19.74 16.47
C GLY A 548 7.56 19.90 15.21
N ILE A 549 8.02 20.70 14.25
CA ILE A 549 7.30 20.96 13.00
C ILE A 549 7.82 20.02 11.93
N ASN A 550 6.88 19.31 11.29
CA ASN A 550 7.13 18.46 10.13
C ASN A 550 5.86 18.43 9.27
N LEU A 551 5.88 19.19 8.18
CA LEU A 551 4.77 19.27 7.23
C LEU A 551 5.12 18.53 5.95
N ALA A 552 4.12 17.97 5.28
CA ALA A 552 4.19 17.55 3.89
C ALA A 552 3.12 18.31 3.10
N CYS A 553 3.53 18.92 1.99
CA CYS A 553 2.68 19.77 1.18
C CYS A 553 2.78 19.36 -0.27
N ASP A 554 1.69 18.82 -0.83
CA ASP A 554 1.61 18.46 -2.23
C ASP A 554 1.40 19.70 -3.11
N PRO A 555 1.74 19.63 -4.41
CA PRO A 555 1.51 20.74 -5.33
C PRO A 555 0.07 21.25 -5.27
N GLY A 556 -0.10 22.56 -5.13
CA GLY A 556 -1.40 23.22 -5.02
C GLY A 556 -2.05 23.14 -3.64
N GLN A 557 -1.42 22.52 -2.65
CA GLN A 557 -1.90 22.51 -1.27
C GLN A 557 -1.31 23.65 -0.45
N SER A 558 -2.05 24.01 0.59
CA SER A 558 -1.56 24.87 1.69
C SER A 558 -1.67 24.11 3.00
N GLN A 559 -0.66 24.28 3.85
CA GLN A 559 -0.54 23.62 5.12
C GLN A 559 -0.14 24.63 6.20
N ASP A 560 -0.77 24.56 7.38
CA ASP A 560 -0.52 25.47 8.48
C ASP A 560 0.14 24.73 9.65
N ALA A 561 1.08 25.39 10.33
CA ALA A 561 1.63 24.91 11.58
C ALA A 561 1.88 26.05 12.55
N THR A 562 1.49 25.88 13.80
CA THR A 562 1.69 26.86 14.87
C THR A 562 2.59 26.25 15.96
N PHE A 563 3.55 27.04 16.41
CA PHE A 563 4.48 26.67 17.49
C PHE A 563 4.93 27.90 18.27
N THR A 564 5.58 27.68 19.39
CA THR A 564 6.22 28.74 20.18
C THR A 564 7.71 28.79 19.86
N ALA A 565 8.23 29.96 19.51
CA ALA A 565 9.64 30.16 19.25
C ALA A 565 10.49 29.86 20.50
N GLY A 566 11.50 29.01 20.34
CA GLY A 566 12.36 28.53 21.40
C GLY A 566 13.38 29.55 21.89
N LYS A 567 14.53 29.09 22.37
CA LYS A 567 15.65 29.94 22.84
C LYS A 567 16.24 30.76 21.69
N PRO A 568 16.85 31.92 21.97
CA PRO A 568 17.56 32.68 20.96
C PRO A 568 18.61 31.86 20.21
N GLY A 569 18.67 32.04 18.89
CA GLY A 569 19.56 31.29 18.01
C GLY A 569 19.05 31.18 16.58
N THR A 570 19.79 30.49 15.76
CA THR A 570 19.42 30.18 14.38
C THR A 570 18.88 28.77 14.27
N TYR A 571 17.67 28.65 13.78
CA TYR A 571 17.01 27.36 13.55
C TYR A 571 16.75 27.19 12.07
N TRP A 572 17.33 26.14 11.52
CA TRP A 572 17.15 25.80 10.13
C TRP A 572 15.78 25.16 9.92
N TYR A 573 15.09 25.56 8.87
CA TYR A 573 14.02 24.81 8.28
C TYR A 573 14.47 24.29 6.93
N TYR A 574 14.01 23.09 6.58
CA TYR A 574 14.50 22.36 5.41
C TYR A 574 13.42 21.43 4.84
N CYS A 575 13.60 21.09 3.57
CA CYS A 575 12.73 20.13 2.91
C CYS A 575 13.01 18.70 3.38
N THR A 576 11.96 17.96 3.73
CA THR A 576 12.06 16.57 4.21
C THR A 576 11.73 15.54 3.13
N TRP A 577 11.28 15.99 1.94
CA TRP A 577 10.99 15.14 0.80
C TRP A 577 12.04 15.36 -0.29
N PHE A 578 12.67 14.28 -0.76
CA PHE A 578 13.69 14.37 -1.81
C PHE A 578 13.05 14.84 -3.13
N CYS A 579 13.12 16.12 -3.40
CA CYS A 579 12.38 16.79 -4.47
C CYS A 579 13.21 17.10 -5.72
N SER A 580 14.54 17.16 -5.62
CA SER A 580 15.42 17.51 -6.75
C SER A 580 16.88 17.23 -6.42
N ALA A 581 17.77 17.43 -7.40
CA ALA A 581 19.23 17.37 -7.19
C ALA A 581 19.73 18.41 -6.17
N LEU A 582 19.00 19.51 -5.99
CA LEU A 582 19.31 20.57 -5.02
C LEU A 582 18.43 20.47 -3.76
N HIS A 583 18.02 19.24 -3.40
CA HIS A 583 17.17 19.01 -2.23
C HIS A 583 17.82 19.49 -0.93
N LEU A 584 19.12 19.27 -0.77
CA LEU A 584 19.85 19.66 0.45
C LEU A 584 20.01 21.18 0.59
N GLU A 585 19.92 21.92 -0.49
CA GLU A 585 19.95 23.38 -0.55
C GLU A 585 18.55 23.99 -0.32
N MET A 586 17.49 23.20 -0.39
CA MET A 586 16.13 23.64 -0.09
C MET A 586 15.95 23.79 1.42
N ARG A 587 16.41 24.93 1.94
CA ARG A 587 16.44 25.26 3.37
C ARG A 587 16.37 26.76 3.59
N GLY A 588 16.03 27.14 4.82
CA GLY A 588 16.00 28.54 5.24
C GLY A 588 16.27 28.66 6.74
N ARG A 589 16.16 29.87 7.29
CA ARG A 589 16.55 30.15 8.67
C ARG A 589 15.45 30.93 9.39
N MET A 590 15.03 30.43 10.53
CA MET A 590 14.32 31.21 11.53
C MET A 590 15.36 31.75 12.54
N LEU A 591 15.41 33.06 12.67
CA LEU A 591 16.34 33.77 13.57
C LEU A 591 15.57 34.17 14.81
N VAL A 592 15.78 33.47 15.92
CA VAL A 592 15.16 33.77 17.21
C VAL A 592 16.05 34.74 17.97
N LYS A 593 15.52 35.92 18.28
CA LYS A 593 16.19 36.96 19.05
C LYS A 593 15.70 37.00 20.49
N ASN A 594 16.48 37.67 21.36
CA ASN A 594 16.03 37.92 22.71
C ASN A 594 14.82 38.85 22.73
N ASP A 595 14.00 38.76 23.77
CA ASP A 595 12.90 39.69 23.99
C ASP A 595 13.47 41.12 24.13
N GLY A 596 12.92 42.06 23.35
CA GLY A 596 13.35 43.48 23.30
C GLY A 596 14.47 43.79 22.29
N GLU A 597 15.09 42.81 21.63
CA GLU A 597 15.95 43.08 20.48
C GLU A 597 15.11 43.46 19.24
N PRO A 598 15.60 44.38 18.38
CA PRO A 598 14.84 44.67 17.17
C PRO A 598 14.75 43.48 16.23
N VAL A 599 13.54 43.20 15.75
CA VAL A 599 13.24 42.19 14.73
C VAL A 599 12.72 42.87 13.47
N SER A 600 13.02 42.25 12.32
CA SER A 600 12.54 42.72 11.02
C SER A 600 11.35 41.89 10.58
N ASP A 601 10.30 42.53 10.11
CA ASP A 601 9.16 41.91 9.43
C ASP A 601 9.37 41.84 7.90
N SER A 602 10.55 42.24 7.42
CA SER A 602 10.93 42.07 6.02
C SER A 602 11.24 40.60 5.71
N LEU A 603 11.03 40.22 4.45
CA LEU A 603 11.49 38.91 3.95
C LEU A 603 13.02 38.89 3.88
N ASN A 604 13.60 37.71 4.18
CA ASN A 604 15.03 37.44 4.09
C ASN A 604 15.94 38.39 4.88
N PRO A 605 15.62 38.73 6.14
CA PRO A 605 16.49 39.55 6.96
C PRO A 605 17.86 38.84 7.14
N GLY A 606 18.95 39.61 7.10
CA GLY A 606 20.31 39.10 7.23
C GLY A 606 20.80 38.32 6.01
N ALA A 607 20.15 38.42 4.87
CA ALA A 607 20.68 37.94 3.60
C ALA A 607 21.98 38.69 3.24
N VAL A 608 23.00 37.94 2.84
CA VAL A 608 24.24 38.57 2.35
C VAL A 608 23.93 39.29 1.02
N PRO A 609 24.28 40.56 0.87
CA PRO A 609 24.09 41.26 -0.40
C PRO A 609 24.72 40.50 -1.56
N ALA A 610 24.05 40.48 -2.71
CA ALA A 610 24.48 39.71 -3.89
C ALA A 610 25.86 40.08 -4.46
N ASN A 611 26.40 41.21 -4.05
CA ASN A 611 27.70 41.76 -4.47
C ASN A 611 28.86 41.48 -3.46
N VAL A 612 28.63 40.71 -2.40
CA VAL A 612 29.73 40.22 -1.57
C VAL A 612 30.24 38.93 -2.21
N GLU A 613 31.40 39.00 -2.85
CA GLU A 613 32.08 37.82 -3.33
C GLU A 613 32.35 36.87 -2.16
N PRO A 614 31.96 35.58 -2.28
CA PRO A 614 32.31 34.61 -1.26
C PRO A 614 33.84 34.51 -1.17
N LYS A 615 34.41 34.78 -0.01
CA LYS A 615 35.81 34.42 0.23
C LYS A 615 35.93 32.92 0.22
N ALA A 616 36.14 32.36 -0.97
CA ALA A 616 36.54 30.99 -1.12
C ALA A 616 38.02 30.90 -0.76
N SER A 617 38.34 30.52 0.45
CA SER A 617 39.67 30.01 0.79
C SER A 617 39.48 28.56 1.23
N TYR A 618 39.49 27.68 0.29
CA TYR A 618 39.87 26.29 0.54
C TYR A 618 41.31 26.18 0.03
N GLU A 619 42.31 26.45 0.91
CA GLU A 619 43.66 25.89 0.82
C GLU A 619 43.67 24.55 1.54
#